data_796bc51d1cee0914ff2fbb1376a48d4a
#
_entry.id   796bc51d1cee0914ff2fbb1376a48d4a
#
_cell.length_a   1.000
_cell.length_b   1.000
_cell.length_c   1.000
_cell.angle_alpha   90.00
_cell.angle_beta   90.00
_cell.angle_gamma   90.00
#
_symmetry.space_group_name_H-M   'P 1'
#
loop_
_entity.id
_entity.type
_entity.pdbx_description
1 polymer ?
#
loop_
_entity_poly.entity_id
_entity_poly.type
_entity_poly.pdbx_seq_one_letter_code
_entity_poly.pdbx_strand_id
1 'polypeptide(L)'
;MADIQKVNGAHDEQAGETDELAVQASLREDELADATADMRDSVASFTFDGDRDDVDHVSGAPVERELVLGSEDPRDASVEERPLSEDVAWTGRIFNVNRLQVELPDGRHAVRDVVRHPGAVAIVALTDEGRICLVRQYRTALGRVTVEIPAGKLTPGEDPLEAASRELLEETGMTAGKIAFLTTIASSDGFCDELIHIYMATGLEFSKSSPDADEFINVDLVELSELVDAVLDGRIEDAKTVVGALLCDSISHRLNFSQEEE
;
A
#
# COMPACT_ATOMS: atom_id res chain seq x y z
N MET A 1 -66.73 -3.76 8.66
CA MET A 1 -66.52 -3.86 7.22
C MET A 1 -66.05 -2.47 6.75
N ALA A 2 -64.80 -2.28 6.57
CA ALA A 2 -63.99 -1.20 5.98
C ALA A 2 -62.62 -1.36 6.63
N ASP A 3 -61.57 -1.45 6.04
CA ASP A 3 -60.78 -1.03 4.95
C ASP A 3 -59.51 -1.90 4.91
N ILE A 4 -59.37 -2.74 3.91
CA ILE A 4 -58.10 -3.35 3.52
C ILE A 4 -57.89 -2.95 2.07
N GLN A 5 -57.30 -1.77 1.83
CA GLN A 5 -56.71 -1.41 0.56
C GLN A 5 -55.81 -0.15 0.72
N LYS A 6 -54.53 -0.36 1.07
CA LYS A 6 -53.44 0.56 0.78
C LYS A 6 -52.12 0.02 1.36
N VAL A 7 -51.55 -1.00 0.78
CA VAL A 7 -50.14 -1.35 0.96
C VAL A 7 -49.65 -2.11 -0.31
N ASN A 8 -49.72 -1.54 -1.47
CA ASN A 8 -49.11 -2.12 -2.69
C ASN A 8 -48.61 -1.07 -3.66
N GLY A 9 -47.95 0.00 -3.17
CA GLY A 9 -47.42 1.04 -4.01
C GLY A 9 -45.96 1.43 -3.72
N ALA A 10 -45.32 0.81 -2.74
CA ALA A 10 -43.97 1.22 -2.30
C ALA A 10 -42.86 0.22 -2.64
N HIS A 11 -43.17 -0.92 -3.27
CA HIS A 11 -42.16 -1.94 -3.60
C HIS A 11 -41.64 -1.88 -5.06
N ASP A 12 -42.36 -1.24 -5.97
CA ASP A 12 -41.93 -1.17 -7.39
C ASP A 12 -40.99 0.00 -7.72
N GLU A 13 -40.96 1.07 -6.91
CA GLU A 13 -40.04 2.20 -7.15
C GLU A 13 -38.61 1.90 -6.65
N GLN A 14 -38.44 1.07 -5.60
CA GLN A 14 -37.10 0.70 -5.10
C GLN A 14 -36.41 -0.37 -5.96
N ALA A 15 -37.14 -1.20 -6.68
CA ALA A 15 -36.57 -2.18 -7.59
C ALA A 15 -36.02 -1.53 -8.86
N GLY A 16 -36.63 -0.45 -9.35
CA GLY A 16 -36.14 0.29 -10.52
C GLY A 16 -34.86 1.08 -10.27
N GLU A 17 -34.69 1.68 -9.09
CA GLU A 17 -33.52 2.48 -8.72
C GLU A 17 -32.27 1.59 -8.50
N THR A 18 -32.43 0.38 -7.97
CA THR A 18 -31.32 -0.58 -7.79
C THR A 18 -30.84 -1.15 -9.13
N ASP A 19 -31.72 -1.38 -10.09
CA ASP A 19 -31.35 -1.85 -11.43
C ASP A 19 -30.64 -0.77 -12.25
N GLU A 20 -31.05 0.50 -12.13
CA GLU A 20 -30.42 1.61 -12.85
C GLU A 20 -29.02 1.94 -12.33
N LEU A 21 -28.80 1.83 -11.00
CA LEU A 21 -27.50 1.96 -10.36
C LEU A 21 -26.55 0.78 -10.71
N ALA A 22 -27.07 -0.44 -10.81
CA ALA A 22 -26.31 -1.61 -11.22
C ALA A 22 -25.88 -1.53 -12.68
N VAL A 23 -26.76 -1.04 -13.58
CA VAL A 23 -26.44 -0.80 -14.99
C VAL A 23 -25.43 0.32 -15.17
N GLN A 24 -25.52 1.42 -14.39
CA GLN A 24 -24.53 2.51 -14.42
C GLN A 24 -23.17 2.08 -13.84
N ALA A 25 -23.14 1.20 -12.84
CA ALA A 25 -21.90 0.64 -12.31
C ALA A 25 -21.24 -0.28 -13.34
N SER A 26 -22.01 -1.17 -13.99
CA SER A 26 -21.51 -2.05 -15.05
C SER A 26 -20.98 -1.30 -16.28
N LEU A 27 -21.63 -0.20 -16.69
CA LEU A 27 -21.13 0.66 -17.78
C LEU A 27 -19.82 1.36 -17.44
N ARG A 28 -19.60 1.72 -16.17
CA ARG A 28 -18.32 2.30 -15.71
C ARG A 28 -17.22 1.28 -15.60
N GLU A 29 -17.53 0.04 -15.27
CA GLU A 29 -16.58 -1.07 -15.25
C GLU A 29 -16.07 -1.40 -16.66
N ASP A 30 -16.96 -1.42 -17.66
CA ASP A 30 -16.59 -1.65 -19.07
C ASP A 30 -15.76 -0.48 -19.64
N GLU A 31 -16.11 0.77 -19.33
CA GLU A 31 -15.34 1.96 -19.74
C GLU A 31 -13.95 2.01 -19.07
N LEU A 32 -13.83 1.56 -17.80
CA LEU A 32 -12.56 1.51 -17.08
C LEU A 32 -11.67 0.38 -17.58
N ALA A 33 -12.27 -0.78 -17.91
CA ALA A 33 -11.58 -1.92 -18.50
C ALA A 33 -11.00 -1.57 -19.88
N ASP A 34 -11.77 -0.88 -20.73
CA ASP A 34 -11.31 -0.38 -22.03
C ASP A 34 -10.19 0.67 -21.88
N ALA A 35 -10.31 1.60 -20.94
CA ALA A 35 -9.29 2.61 -20.70
C ALA A 35 -7.99 2.01 -20.15
N THR A 36 -8.06 0.96 -19.30
CA THR A 36 -6.87 0.25 -18.79
C THR A 36 -6.25 -0.66 -19.86
N ALA A 37 -7.01 -1.24 -20.75
CA ALA A 37 -6.51 -1.98 -21.91
C ALA A 37 -5.78 -1.05 -22.88
N ASP A 38 -6.35 0.13 -23.17
CA ASP A 38 -5.76 1.15 -24.05
C ASP A 38 -4.46 1.74 -23.45
N MET A 39 -4.39 1.90 -22.11
CA MET A 39 -3.16 2.27 -21.41
C MET A 39 -2.08 1.18 -21.51
N ARG A 40 -2.42 -0.08 -21.35
CA ARG A 40 -1.49 -1.21 -21.50
C ARG A 40 -0.90 -1.29 -22.91
N ASP A 41 -1.74 -1.14 -23.93
CA ASP A 41 -1.30 -1.12 -25.33
C ASP A 41 -0.49 0.15 -25.67
N SER A 42 -0.84 1.28 -25.08
CA SER A 42 -0.10 2.55 -25.23
C SER A 42 1.29 2.47 -24.61
N VAL A 43 1.42 1.89 -23.41
CA VAL A 43 2.73 1.70 -22.74
C VAL A 43 3.59 0.66 -23.48
N ALA A 44 2.99 -0.41 -24.01
CA ALA A 44 3.70 -1.42 -24.78
C ALA A 44 4.18 -0.92 -26.18
N SER A 45 3.53 0.12 -26.71
CA SER A 45 3.89 0.73 -28.01
C SER A 45 4.82 1.97 -27.86
N PHE A 46 5.16 2.38 -26.63
CA PHE A 46 6.03 3.51 -26.40
C PHE A 46 7.50 3.14 -26.68
N THR A 47 7.87 3.11 -27.96
CA THR A 47 9.26 3.14 -28.39
C THR A 47 9.67 4.60 -28.48
N PHE A 48 10.57 5.04 -27.60
CA PHE A 48 11.19 6.36 -27.67
C PHE A 48 12.15 6.37 -28.86
N ASP A 49 11.65 6.78 -30.03
CA ASP A 49 12.46 7.02 -31.23
C ASP A 49 12.66 8.54 -31.36
N GLY A 50 13.53 9.07 -30.53
CA GLY A 50 13.93 10.47 -30.53
C GLY A 50 15.43 10.60 -30.75
N ASP A 51 15.82 11.27 -31.84
CA ASP A 51 17.19 11.73 -32.09
C ASP A 51 17.67 12.53 -30.86
N ARG A 52 18.75 12.06 -30.21
CA ARG A 52 19.24 12.57 -28.91
C ARG A 52 20.02 13.88 -28.98
N ASP A 53 20.16 14.50 -30.14
CA ASP A 53 21.16 15.53 -30.36
C ASP A 53 20.70 16.99 -30.36
N ASP A 54 19.38 17.28 -30.16
CA ASP A 54 18.86 18.66 -30.21
C ASP A 54 17.90 18.98 -29.03
N VAL A 55 18.39 18.93 -27.78
CA VAL A 55 17.70 19.55 -26.68
C VAL A 55 18.48 20.78 -26.22
N ASP A 56 18.07 21.95 -26.72
CA ASP A 56 18.49 23.23 -26.16
C ASP A 56 18.27 23.23 -24.65
N HIS A 57 19.34 23.37 -23.86
CA HIS A 57 19.28 23.46 -22.40
C HIS A 57 18.52 24.68 -21.94
N VAL A 58 17.21 24.58 -21.87
CA VAL A 58 16.40 25.52 -21.08
C VAL A 58 16.76 25.28 -19.62
N SER A 59 17.36 26.27 -18.96
CA SER A 59 17.71 26.22 -17.53
C SER A 59 16.51 25.78 -16.71
N GLY A 60 16.60 24.61 -16.06
CA GLY A 60 15.53 24.03 -15.24
C GLY A 60 14.68 22.95 -15.91
N ALA A 61 14.93 22.59 -17.16
CA ALA A 61 14.24 21.46 -17.79
C ALA A 61 14.72 20.10 -17.21
N PRO A 62 13.84 19.08 -17.10
CA PRO A 62 14.24 17.73 -16.72
C PRO A 62 15.28 17.19 -17.70
N VAL A 63 16.30 16.53 -17.18
CA VAL A 63 17.36 15.91 -17.98
C VAL A 63 17.28 14.40 -17.78
N GLU A 64 17.29 13.64 -18.88
CA GLU A 64 17.39 12.18 -18.83
C GLU A 64 18.73 11.78 -18.21
N ARG A 65 18.68 10.92 -17.19
CA ARG A 65 19.88 10.48 -16.46
C ARG A 65 19.69 9.04 -16.00
N GLU A 66 20.80 8.38 -15.76
CA GLU A 66 20.82 7.13 -15.03
C GLU A 66 20.31 7.34 -13.59
N LEU A 67 19.55 6.37 -13.05
CA LEU A 67 19.06 6.40 -11.69
C LEU A 67 20.24 6.25 -10.72
N VAL A 68 20.53 7.31 -9.98
CA VAL A 68 21.51 7.31 -8.88
C VAL A 68 20.73 7.30 -7.57
N LEU A 69 21.04 6.36 -6.68
CA LEU A 69 20.39 6.20 -5.37
C LEU A 69 21.34 6.56 -4.23
N GLY A 70 20.75 7.07 -3.13
CA GLY A 70 21.50 7.48 -1.95
C GLY A 70 22.21 8.84 -2.13
N SER A 71 23.10 9.19 -1.21
CA SER A 71 23.79 10.48 -1.16
C SER A 71 24.96 10.62 -2.16
N GLU A 72 24.95 9.84 -3.23
CA GLU A 72 26.03 9.83 -4.23
C GLU A 72 25.81 10.88 -5.34
N ASP A 73 24.61 11.41 -5.49
CA ASP A 73 24.37 12.49 -6.46
C ASP A 73 24.83 13.84 -5.87
N PRO A 74 25.82 14.50 -6.48
CA PRO A 74 26.33 15.77 -5.97
C PRO A 74 25.28 16.90 -5.96
N ARG A 75 24.16 16.73 -6.65
CA ARG A 75 23.05 17.69 -6.66
C ARG A 75 22.21 17.62 -5.37
N ASP A 76 22.28 16.53 -4.61
CA ASP A 76 21.51 16.37 -3.38
C ASP A 76 21.79 17.49 -2.39
N ALA A 77 23.03 17.98 -2.33
CA ALA A 77 23.39 19.14 -1.51
C ALA A 77 22.56 20.41 -1.81
N SER A 78 21.97 20.53 -3.01
CA SER A 78 21.12 21.67 -3.40
C SER A 78 19.69 21.58 -2.88
N VAL A 79 19.28 20.42 -2.34
CA VAL A 79 17.95 20.16 -1.80
C VAL A 79 17.97 19.71 -0.34
N GLU A 80 19.17 19.49 0.24
CA GLU A 80 19.34 19.04 1.61
C GLU A 80 18.92 20.13 2.61
N GLU A 81 18.07 19.76 3.58
CA GLU A 81 17.72 20.61 4.73
C GLU A 81 18.53 20.17 5.94
N ARG A 82 19.11 21.13 6.66
CA ARG A 82 19.89 20.85 7.86
C ARG A 82 19.09 21.10 9.14
N PRO A 83 18.77 20.07 9.94
CA PRO A 83 18.10 20.23 11.22
C PRO A 83 18.97 21.08 12.18
N LEU A 84 18.34 22.08 12.82
CA LEU A 84 18.95 22.98 13.81
C LEU A 84 18.53 22.65 15.24
N SER A 85 17.23 22.36 15.42
CA SER A 85 16.65 21.91 16.70
C SER A 85 15.42 21.07 16.45
N GLU A 86 15.07 20.26 17.44
CA GLU A 86 13.87 19.44 17.44
C GLU A 86 13.25 19.43 18.84
N ASP A 87 11.97 19.77 18.93
CA ASP A 87 11.19 19.82 20.16
C ASP A 87 9.90 18.97 19.99
N VAL A 88 9.52 18.22 21.03
CA VAL A 88 8.27 17.48 21.04
C VAL A 88 7.10 18.46 21.20
N ALA A 89 6.28 18.60 20.17
CA ALA A 89 5.09 19.45 20.18
C ALA A 89 3.86 18.72 20.77
N TRP A 90 3.76 17.40 20.58
CA TRP A 90 2.68 16.57 21.11
C TRP A 90 3.11 15.11 21.24
N THR A 91 2.64 14.43 22.30
CA THR A 91 2.92 13.02 22.57
C THR A 91 1.61 12.23 22.58
N GLY A 92 1.51 11.22 21.70
CA GLY A 92 0.41 10.26 21.63
C GLY A 92 0.77 8.88 22.17
N ARG A 93 -0.18 7.96 22.05
CA ARG A 93 0.02 6.54 22.40
C ARG A 93 0.89 5.79 21.38
N ILE A 94 0.79 6.17 20.08
CA ILE A 94 1.41 5.46 18.96
C ILE A 94 2.61 6.25 18.43
N PHE A 95 2.47 7.56 18.30
CA PHE A 95 3.46 8.43 17.70
C PHE A 95 3.58 9.77 18.45
N ASN A 96 4.65 10.49 18.21
CA ASN A 96 4.83 11.87 18.64
C ASN A 96 4.77 12.81 17.43
N VAL A 97 4.40 14.06 17.67
CA VAL A 97 4.59 15.15 16.70
C VAL A 97 5.72 16.02 17.20
N ASN A 98 6.78 16.10 16.40
CA ASN A 98 7.95 16.90 16.71
C ASN A 98 7.99 18.11 15.78
N ARG A 99 8.41 19.24 16.33
CA ARG A 99 8.65 20.48 15.58
C ARG A 99 10.14 20.71 15.43
N LEU A 100 10.59 20.76 14.18
CA LEU A 100 11.97 20.99 13.81
C LEU A 100 12.15 22.41 13.28
N GLN A 101 13.25 23.06 13.68
CA GLN A 101 13.78 24.20 12.96
C GLN A 101 14.82 23.66 11.98
N VAL A 102 14.73 24.04 10.74
CA VAL A 102 15.67 23.62 9.69
C VAL A 102 16.26 24.83 8.97
N GLU A 103 17.50 24.67 8.50
CA GLU A 103 18.12 25.57 7.55
C GLU A 103 17.94 24.99 6.13
N LEU A 104 17.37 25.80 5.26
CA LEU A 104 17.16 25.47 3.85
C LEU A 104 18.48 25.58 3.07
N PRO A 105 18.58 25.00 1.86
CA PRO A 105 19.80 25.09 1.03
C PRO A 105 20.25 26.52 0.71
N ASP A 106 19.32 27.48 0.72
CA ASP A 106 19.62 28.91 0.48
C ASP A 106 19.95 29.69 1.75
N GLY A 107 20.11 29.01 2.91
CA GLY A 107 20.42 29.60 4.21
C GLY A 107 19.23 30.20 4.96
N ARG A 108 18.02 30.17 4.41
CA ARG A 108 16.81 30.57 5.14
C ARG A 108 16.41 29.50 6.17
N HIS A 109 15.67 29.90 7.19
CA HIS A 109 15.15 28.98 8.19
C HIS A 109 13.67 28.70 7.92
N ALA A 110 13.27 27.45 8.19
CA ALA A 110 11.89 26.98 8.08
C ALA A 110 11.52 26.09 9.27
N VAL A 111 10.22 25.84 9.42
CA VAL A 111 9.66 24.90 10.42
C VAL A 111 9.15 23.68 9.70
N ARG A 112 9.38 22.49 10.31
CA ARG A 112 8.81 21.21 9.88
C ARG A 112 8.12 20.58 11.08
N ASP A 113 6.84 20.22 10.94
CA ASP A 113 6.15 19.37 11.91
C ASP A 113 6.22 17.93 11.38
N VAL A 114 6.83 17.04 12.14
CA VAL A 114 7.13 15.66 11.75
C VAL A 114 6.51 14.69 12.74
N VAL A 115 5.78 13.69 12.21
CA VAL A 115 5.32 12.54 12.98
C VAL A 115 6.48 11.57 13.16
N ARG A 116 6.84 11.28 14.43
CA ARG A 116 7.85 10.29 14.82
C ARG A 116 7.15 8.99 15.18
N HIS A 117 7.39 7.94 14.39
CA HIS A 117 6.75 6.64 14.52
C HIS A 117 7.79 5.53 14.75
N PRO A 118 7.49 4.49 15.56
CA PRO A 118 8.45 3.41 15.81
C PRO A 118 8.78 2.55 14.58
N GLY A 119 8.00 2.69 13.50
CA GLY A 119 8.03 1.81 12.35
C GLY A 119 7.03 0.66 12.46
N ALA A 120 6.91 -0.12 11.39
CA ALA A 120 6.00 -1.25 11.30
C ALA A 120 6.57 -2.38 10.42
N VAL A 121 5.94 -3.53 10.51
CA VAL A 121 6.13 -4.66 9.61
C VAL A 121 4.83 -5.00 8.91
N ALA A 122 4.90 -5.57 7.70
CA ALA A 122 3.77 -6.11 6.97
C ALA A 122 4.15 -7.42 6.29
N ILE A 123 3.20 -8.35 6.19
CA ILE A 123 3.49 -9.70 5.78
C ILE A 123 2.59 -10.12 4.60
N VAL A 124 3.19 -10.40 3.45
CA VAL A 124 2.57 -11.11 2.34
C VAL A 124 2.62 -12.60 2.66
N ALA A 125 1.59 -13.13 3.30
CA ALA A 125 1.51 -14.53 3.68
C ALA A 125 0.87 -15.33 2.54
N LEU A 126 1.69 -16.11 1.81
CA LEU A 126 1.33 -16.86 0.61
C LEU A 126 1.24 -18.35 0.92
N THR A 127 0.08 -18.96 0.66
CA THR A 127 -0.10 -20.41 0.78
C THR A 127 0.50 -21.16 -0.41
N ASP A 128 0.68 -22.46 -0.28
CA ASP A 128 1.20 -23.31 -1.36
C ASP A 128 0.23 -23.39 -2.57
N GLU A 129 -1.06 -23.08 -2.35
CA GLU A 129 -2.06 -23.00 -3.41
C GLU A 129 -2.12 -21.62 -4.10
N GLY A 130 -1.23 -20.69 -3.75
CA GLY A 130 -1.18 -19.36 -4.35
C GLY A 130 -2.17 -18.34 -3.79
N ARG A 131 -2.74 -18.60 -2.59
CA ARG A 131 -3.64 -17.67 -1.91
C ARG A 131 -2.89 -16.77 -0.96
N ILE A 132 -3.31 -15.51 -0.89
CA ILE A 132 -2.80 -14.51 0.04
C ILE A 132 -3.75 -14.36 1.23
N CYS A 133 -3.16 -14.29 2.42
CA CYS A 133 -3.86 -13.93 3.64
C CYS A 133 -4.09 -12.42 3.70
N LEU A 134 -5.35 -12.04 3.89
CA LEU A 134 -5.76 -10.66 4.11
C LEU A 134 -6.50 -10.54 5.45
N VAL A 135 -6.38 -9.37 6.06
CA VAL A 135 -7.10 -8.99 7.27
C VAL A 135 -8.08 -7.86 6.98
N ARG A 136 -9.22 -7.90 7.66
CA ARG A 136 -10.22 -6.82 7.63
C ARG A 136 -10.31 -6.20 9.00
N GLN A 137 -10.06 -4.90 9.10
CA GLN A 137 -10.16 -4.18 10.35
C GLN A 137 -10.69 -2.76 10.14
N TYR A 138 -11.30 -2.19 11.18
CA TYR A 138 -11.80 -0.82 11.13
C TYR A 138 -10.68 0.18 11.36
N ARG A 139 -10.41 1.04 10.38
CA ARG A 139 -9.44 2.13 10.49
C ARG A 139 -10.15 3.44 10.82
N THR A 140 -10.08 3.83 12.10
CA THR A 140 -10.75 5.05 12.61
C THR A 140 -10.36 6.30 11.84
N ALA A 141 -9.10 6.42 11.41
CA ALA A 141 -8.62 7.55 10.61
C ALA A 141 -9.34 7.67 9.25
N LEU A 142 -9.73 6.54 8.66
CA LEU A 142 -10.47 6.48 7.39
C LEU A 142 -11.99 6.38 7.59
N GLY A 143 -12.45 6.09 8.80
CA GLY A 143 -13.86 5.95 9.13
C GLY A 143 -14.54 4.72 8.52
N ARG A 144 -13.77 3.69 8.14
CA ARG A 144 -14.28 2.49 7.43
C ARG A 144 -13.44 1.25 7.71
N VAL A 145 -13.99 0.09 7.34
CA VAL A 145 -13.24 -1.17 7.27
C VAL A 145 -12.33 -1.13 6.04
N THR A 146 -11.10 -1.57 6.22
CA THR A 146 -10.09 -1.74 5.17
C THR A 146 -9.74 -3.21 5.01
N VAL A 147 -9.22 -3.58 3.83
CA VAL A 147 -8.68 -4.90 3.51
C VAL A 147 -7.19 -4.73 3.31
N GLU A 148 -6.41 -5.44 4.12
CA GLU A 148 -4.97 -5.22 4.24
C GLU A 148 -4.22 -6.56 4.34
N ILE A 149 -2.94 -6.58 3.99
CA ILE A 149 -2.05 -7.65 4.44
C ILE A 149 -1.80 -7.52 5.94
N PRO A 150 -1.60 -8.62 6.69
CA PRO A 150 -1.26 -8.58 8.11
C PRO A 150 -0.10 -7.63 8.40
N ALA A 151 -0.21 -6.82 9.44
CA ALA A 151 0.78 -5.79 9.73
C ALA A 151 0.68 -5.26 11.17
N GLY A 152 1.81 -4.99 11.79
CA GLY A 152 1.82 -4.39 13.12
C GLY A 152 3.05 -3.52 13.38
N LYS A 153 3.00 -2.80 14.50
CA LYS A 153 4.03 -1.86 14.90
C LYS A 153 5.24 -2.56 15.51
N LEU A 154 6.41 -2.02 15.25
CA LEU A 154 7.61 -2.41 15.98
C LEU A 154 7.53 -1.93 17.45
N THR A 155 7.95 -2.79 18.36
CA THR A 155 8.28 -2.37 19.71
C THR A 155 9.73 -1.83 19.76
N PRO A 156 10.07 -0.88 20.66
CA PRO A 156 11.41 -0.32 20.69
C PRO A 156 12.50 -1.39 20.84
N GLY A 157 13.38 -1.48 19.84
CA GLY A 157 14.50 -2.42 19.81
C GLY A 157 14.16 -3.84 19.33
N GLU A 158 12.93 -4.07 18.87
CA GLU A 158 12.51 -5.35 18.29
C GLU A 158 13.12 -5.52 16.88
N ASP A 159 13.60 -6.72 16.60
CA ASP A 159 14.04 -7.08 15.25
C ASP A 159 12.82 -7.15 14.30
N PRO A 160 12.85 -6.51 13.13
CA PRO A 160 11.70 -6.51 12.22
C PRO A 160 11.26 -7.90 11.74
N LEU A 161 12.18 -8.86 11.62
CA LEU A 161 11.83 -10.24 11.25
C LEU A 161 11.10 -10.96 12.39
N GLU A 162 11.52 -10.74 13.64
CA GLU A 162 10.83 -11.28 14.82
C GLU A 162 9.44 -10.65 14.95
N ALA A 163 9.32 -9.34 14.75
CA ALA A 163 8.03 -8.64 14.71
C ALA A 163 7.11 -9.19 13.63
N ALA A 164 7.61 -9.44 12.41
CA ALA A 164 6.81 -10.01 11.33
C ALA A 164 6.27 -11.42 11.68
N SER A 165 7.07 -12.24 12.33
CA SER A 165 6.65 -13.57 12.79
C SER A 165 5.60 -13.48 13.89
N ARG A 166 5.75 -12.55 14.82
CA ARG A 166 4.82 -12.31 15.94
C ARG A 166 3.47 -11.80 15.42
N GLU A 167 3.46 -10.75 14.60
CA GLU A 167 2.24 -10.15 14.05
C GLU A 167 1.46 -11.13 13.17
N LEU A 168 2.16 -11.92 12.34
CA LEU A 168 1.52 -12.97 11.54
C LEU A 168 0.75 -13.96 12.43
N LEU A 169 1.37 -14.39 13.53
CA LEU A 169 0.74 -15.33 14.47
C LEU A 169 -0.42 -14.66 15.23
N GLU A 170 -0.23 -13.45 15.75
CA GLU A 170 -1.21 -12.74 16.58
C GLU A 170 -2.48 -12.42 15.79
N GLU A 171 -2.36 -11.81 14.62
CA GLU A 171 -3.50 -11.38 13.82
C GLU A 171 -4.20 -12.54 13.10
N THR A 172 -3.44 -13.51 12.57
CA THR A 172 -3.99 -14.54 11.67
C THR A 172 -3.99 -15.95 12.23
N GLY A 173 -3.24 -16.22 13.29
CA GLY A 173 -3.01 -17.57 13.79
C GLY A 173 -2.10 -18.40 12.89
N MET A 174 -1.36 -17.78 11.98
CA MET A 174 -0.44 -18.50 11.08
C MET A 174 1.00 -18.41 11.58
N THR A 175 1.74 -19.50 11.39
CA THR A 175 3.20 -19.51 11.44
C THR A 175 3.75 -19.84 10.07
N ALA A 176 4.98 -19.43 9.79
CA ALA A 176 5.61 -19.63 8.48
C ALA A 176 6.88 -20.46 8.58
N GLY A 177 7.06 -21.39 7.66
CA GLY A 177 8.31 -22.15 7.51
C GLY A 177 9.47 -21.28 7.00
N LYS A 178 9.15 -20.21 6.25
CA LYS A 178 10.13 -19.26 5.75
C LYS A 178 9.54 -17.85 5.71
N ILE A 179 10.30 -16.87 6.19
CA ILE A 179 10.01 -15.45 6.05
C ILE A 179 11.21 -14.78 5.36
N ALA A 180 10.95 -14.04 4.29
CA ALA A 180 11.97 -13.36 3.50
C ALA A 180 11.62 -11.87 3.36
N PHE A 181 12.61 -10.99 3.55
CA PHE A 181 12.45 -9.58 3.34
C PHE A 181 12.18 -9.26 1.85
N LEU A 182 11.19 -8.44 1.56
CA LEU A 182 10.86 -7.97 0.22
C LEU A 182 11.36 -6.55 -0.01
N THR A 183 10.91 -5.61 0.81
CA THR A 183 11.24 -4.18 0.66
C THR A 183 10.91 -3.41 1.94
N THR A 184 11.31 -2.15 1.95
CA THR A 184 10.86 -1.16 2.93
C THR A 184 10.19 -0.01 2.20
N ILE A 185 9.06 0.46 2.70
CA ILE A 185 8.37 1.64 2.18
C ILE A 185 8.29 2.72 3.26
N ALA A 186 8.37 4.00 2.84
CA ALA A 186 7.97 5.13 3.66
C ALA A 186 6.47 5.34 3.48
N SER A 187 5.70 5.38 4.57
CA SER A 187 4.24 5.48 4.48
C SER A 187 3.78 6.88 4.06
N SER A 188 4.52 7.92 4.45
CA SER A 188 4.15 9.32 4.22
C SER A 188 5.35 10.26 4.43
N ASP A 189 6.39 10.10 3.62
CA ASP A 189 7.71 10.74 3.74
C ASP A 189 7.68 12.28 3.81
N GLY A 190 6.59 12.91 3.35
CA GLY A 190 6.42 14.36 3.44
C GLY A 190 6.26 14.92 4.86
N PHE A 191 5.83 14.10 5.84
CA PHE A 191 5.62 14.57 7.22
C PHE A 191 5.74 13.46 8.29
N CYS A 192 6.00 12.22 7.93
CA CYS A 192 6.09 11.07 8.84
C CYS A 192 7.34 10.26 8.53
N ASP A 193 8.06 9.83 9.55
CA ASP A 193 9.24 8.98 9.41
C ASP A 193 8.93 7.49 9.54
N GLU A 194 7.66 7.09 9.45
CA GLU A 194 7.28 5.69 9.49
C GLU A 194 7.85 4.93 8.30
N LEU A 195 8.65 3.91 8.62
CA LEU A 195 9.08 2.89 7.67
C LEU A 195 8.32 1.60 7.94
N ILE A 196 7.79 0.98 6.87
CA ILE A 196 7.12 -0.31 6.93
C ILE A 196 7.99 -1.34 6.21
N HIS A 197 8.49 -2.33 6.95
CA HIS A 197 9.27 -3.43 6.39
C HIS A 197 8.33 -4.54 5.93
N ILE A 198 8.30 -4.81 4.62
CA ILE A 198 7.42 -5.80 4.01
C ILE A 198 8.19 -7.11 3.84
N TYR A 199 7.60 -8.19 4.32
CA TYR A 199 8.13 -9.56 4.24
C TYR A 199 7.18 -10.45 3.46
N MET A 200 7.71 -11.50 2.84
CA MET A 200 6.93 -12.62 2.30
C MET A 200 7.08 -13.83 3.20
N ALA A 201 5.97 -14.43 3.60
CA ALA A 201 5.91 -15.64 4.40
C ALA A 201 5.33 -16.80 3.58
N THR A 202 5.98 -17.98 3.63
CA THR A 202 5.58 -19.21 2.92
C THR A 202 5.72 -20.44 3.81
N GLY A 203 5.15 -21.58 3.38
CA GLY A 203 5.09 -22.79 4.22
C GLY A 203 4.24 -22.53 5.46
N LEU A 204 3.02 -22.04 5.23
CA LEU A 204 2.12 -21.58 6.29
C LEU A 204 1.49 -22.77 7.04
N GLU A 205 1.54 -22.72 8.37
CA GLU A 205 0.81 -23.61 9.26
C GLU A 205 -0.23 -22.81 10.06
N PHE A 206 -1.41 -23.37 10.22
CA PHE A 206 -2.54 -22.70 10.85
C PHE A 206 -2.69 -23.14 12.31
N SER A 207 -2.84 -22.17 13.19
CA SER A 207 -3.16 -22.32 14.59
C SER A 207 -4.27 -21.34 15.01
N LYS A 208 -4.51 -21.19 16.29
CA LYS A 208 -5.49 -20.22 16.77
C LYS A 208 -4.87 -18.83 16.84
N SER A 209 -5.51 -17.83 16.21
CA SER A 209 -5.16 -16.41 16.36
C SER A 209 -5.37 -15.91 17.78
N SER A 210 -4.59 -14.93 18.18
CA SER A 210 -4.67 -14.27 19.48
C SER A 210 -4.35 -12.77 19.33
N PRO A 211 -5.20 -12.01 18.60
CA PRO A 211 -5.01 -10.57 18.42
C PRO A 211 -5.07 -9.84 19.77
N ASP A 212 -4.57 -8.63 19.79
CA ASP A 212 -4.64 -7.75 20.95
C ASP A 212 -6.11 -7.52 21.40
N ALA A 213 -6.34 -7.24 22.66
CA ALA A 213 -7.67 -7.19 23.25
C ALA A 213 -8.59 -6.09 22.66
N ASP A 214 -8.01 -5.07 22.02
CA ASP A 214 -8.71 -3.99 21.33
C ASP A 214 -8.67 -4.12 19.78
N GLU A 215 -8.19 -5.25 19.25
CA GLU A 215 -8.15 -5.56 17.83
C GLU A 215 -9.28 -6.53 17.43
N PHE A 216 -10.13 -6.10 16.52
CA PHE A 216 -11.21 -6.89 15.93
C PHE A 216 -10.90 -7.11 14.46
N ILE A 217 -10.41 -8.32 14.14
CA ILE A 217 -9.87 -8.67 12.84
C ILE A 217 -10.63 -9.86 12.27
N ASN A 218 -11.04 -9.78 11.01
CA ASN A 218 -11.44 -10.94 10.20
C ASN A 218 -10.31 -11.31 9.25
N VAL A 219 -10.10 -12.60 9.06
CA VAL A 219 -9.02 -13.15 8.21
C VAL A 219 -9.64 -13.83 6.99
N ASP A 220 -9.19 -13.44 5.80
CA ASP A 220 -9.61 -13.99 4.52
C ASP A 220 -8.41 -14.59 3.78
N LEU A 221 -8.64 -15.61 2.95
CA LEU A 221 -7.68 -16.13 1.97
C LEU A 221 -8.25 -15.91 0.57
N VAL A 222 -7.52 -15.16 -0.27
CA VAL A 222 -7.92 -14.83 -1.63
C VAL A 222 -6.83 -15.24 -2.62
N GLU A 223 -7.19 -15.52 -3.87
CA GLU A 223 -6.21 -15.76 -4.92
C GLU A 223 -5.36 -14.49 -5.14
N LEU A 224 -4.04 -14.65 -5.36
CA LEU A 224 -3.14 -13.52 -5.62
C LEU A 224 -3.63 -12.68 -6.80
N SER A 225 -4.08 -13.33 -7.88
CA SER A 225 -4.61 -12.65 -9.07
C SER A 225 -5.83 -11.79 -8.76
N GLU A 226 -6.76 -12.26 -7.90
CA GLU A 226 -7.93 -11.47 -7.48
C GLU A 226 -7.52 -10.23 -6.68
N LEU A 227 -6.51 -10.36 -5.81
CA LEU A 227 -5.97 -9.21 -5.07
C LEU A 227 -5.30 -8.21 -6.02
N VAL A 228 -4.52 -8.69 -7.00
CA VAL A 228 -3.86 -7.83 -7.99
C VAL A 228 -4.90 -7.08 -8.83
N ASP A 229 -5.93 -7.76 -9.29
CA ASP A 229 -7.05 -7.12 -10.01
C ASP A 229 -7.73 -6.05 -9.14
N ALA A 230 -7.97 -6.35 -7.86
CA ALA A 230 -8.55 -5.36 -6.93
C ALA A 230 -7.65 -4.14 -6.71
N VAL A 231 -6.32 -4.30 -6.77
CA VAL A 231 -5.35 -3.20 -6.72
C VAL A 231 -5.42 -2.37 -7.99
N LEU A 232 -5.41 -3.02 -9.16
CA LEU A 232 -5.44 -2.35 -10.47
C LEU A 232 -6.75 -1.59 -10.70
N ASP A 233 -7.86 -2.10 -10.17
CA ASP A 233 -9.19 -1.47 -10.21
C ASP A 233 -9.36 -0.34 -9.17
N GLY A 234 -8.35 -0.10 -8.32
CA GLY A 234 -8.40 0.91 -7.25
C GLY A 234 -9.32 0.55 -6.07
N ARG A 235 -9.71 -0.72 -5.93
CA ARG A 235 -10.52 -1.20 -4.79
C ARG A 235 -9.71 -1.43 -3.51
N ILE A 236 -8.39 -1.62 -3.65
CA ILE A 236 -7.43 -1.69 -2.55
C ILE A 236 -6.62 -0.40 -2.55
N GLU A 237 -6.71 0.37 -1.47
CA GLU A 237 -6.04 1.67 -1.31
C GLU A 237 -4.90 1.64 -0.28
N ASP A 238 -4.80 0.57 0.50
CA ASP A 238 -3.77 0.45 1.53
C ASP A 238 -2.38 0.26 0.91
N ALA A 239 -1.48 1.22 1.12
CA ALA A 239 -0.19 1.30 0.43
C ALA A 239 0.67 0.03 0.59
N LYS A 240 0.76 -0.54 1.81
CA LYS A 240 1.56 -1.75 2.06
C LYS A 240 0.99 -2.96 1.34
N THR A 241 -0.35 -3.07 1.23
CA THR A 241 -1.04 -4.14 0.51
C THR A 241 -0.84 -4.00 -0.99
N VAL A 242 -0.99 -2.80 -1.54
CA VAL A 242 -0.70 -2.51 -2.95
C VAL A 242 0.73 -2.91 -3.32
N VAL A 243 1.72 -2.44 -2.55
CA VAL A 243 3.13 -2.76 -2.82
C VAL A 243 3.41 -4.25 -2.65
N GLY A 244 2.92 -4.87 -1.57
CA GLY A 244 3.12 -6.29 -1.29
C GLY A 244 2.52 -7.19 -2.38
N ALA A 245 1.30 -6.92 -2.82
CA ALA A 245 0.62 -7.67 -3.88
C ALA A 245 1.38 -7.59 -5.21
N LEU A 246 1.72 -6.38 -5.66
CA LEU A 246 2.41 -6.17 -6.94
C LEU A 246 3.84 -6.74 -6.94
N LEU A 247 4.58 -6.66 -5.83
CA LEU A 247 5.89 -7.30 -5.73
C LEU A 247 5.79 -8.83 -5.75
N CYS A 248 4.83 -9.39 -5.02
CA CYS A 248 4.61 -10.85 -5.01
C CYS A 248 4.27 -11.36 -6.41
N ASP A 249 3.36 -10.70 -7.12
CA ASP A 249 2.98 -11.02 -8.50
C ASP A 249 4.19 -10.92 -9.45
N SER A 250 4.95 -9.83 -9.38
CA SER A 250 6.15 -9.62 -10.20
C SER A 250 7.21 -10.70 -9.98
N ILE A 251 7.43 -11.12 -8.72
CA ILE A 251 8.37 -12.19 -8.38
C ILE A 251 7.88 -13.53 -8.93
N SER A 252 6.60 -13.86 -8.78
CA SER A 252 6.00 -15.09 -9.26
C SER A 252 6.12 -15.22 -10.78
N HIS A 253 5.88 -14.14 -11.51
CA HIS A 253 6.04 -14.12 -12.97
C HIS A 253 7.51 -14.32 -13.39
N ARG A 254 8.47 -13.66 -12.75
CA ARG A 254 9.91 -13.83 -13.06
C ARG A 254 10.41 -15.24 -12.82
N LEU A 255 9.94 -15.90 -11.76
CA LEU A 255 10.31 -17.29 -11.46
C LEU A 255 9.74 -18.26 -12.51
N ASN A 256 8.53 -18.03 -13.02
CA ASN A 256 7.93 -18.85 -14.06
C ASN A 256 8.67 -18.72 -15.40
N PHE A 257 9.09 -17.52 -15.81
CA PHE A 257 9.89 -17.31 -17.03
C PHE A 257 11.25 -18.04 -16.98
N SER A 258 11.88 -18.12 -15.81
CA SER A 258 13.17 -18.80 -15.67
C SER A 258 13.10 -20.33 -15.76
N GLN A 259 11.90 -20.93 -15.62
CA GLN A 259 11.68 -22.38 -15.74
C GLN A 259 11.31 -22.82 -17.18
N GLU A 260 10.89 -21.89 -18.04
CA GLU A 260 10.55 -22.19 -19.45
C GLU A 260 11.77 -22.13 -20.39
N GLU A 261 12.93 -21.66 -19.91
CA GLU A 261 14.18 -21.57 -20.67
C GLU A 261 15.16 -22.73 -20.42
N GLU A 262 14.87 -23.67 -19.50
CA GLU A 262 15.63 -24.91 -19.26
C GLU A 262 14.96 -26.14 -19.93
#